data_59f46fea06b19216e8568feac10f0db9
#
_entry.id   59f46fea06b19216e8568feac10f0db9
#
_cell.length_a   1.000
_cell.length_b   1.000
_cell.length_c   1.000
_cell.angle_alpha   90.00
_cell.angle_beta   90.00
_cell.angle_gamma   90.00
#
_symmetry.space_group_name_H-M   'P 1'
#
loop_
_entity.id
_entity.type
_entity.pdbx_description
1 polymer ?
#
loop_
_entity_poly.entity_id
_entity_poly.type
_entity_poly.pdbx_seq_one_letter_code
_entity_poly.pdbx_strand_id
1 'polypeptide(L)'
;FALLDDAGLHHRLCHPNMDLDFGKMNGLVPAIIQDNYTQKVLMLGFMNEEAYNKTVETGKVTFFSRTKNRLWTKGEESGNFLHVVSIAADCDNDTLLIKVNPAGPVCHTGADTCWGEKNEQDIMFLKELQDFIDKRHEEMPEKSYTTSLFKSGVNKMAQKVGEEAVETIIEACNGTDERLIYEGADLLYHLIVLLTSKGYRIEDLARELKERHSENWKKH
;
A
#
# COMPACT_ATOMS: atom_id res chain seq x y z
N PHE A 1 20.34 0.07 12.60
CA PHE A 1 20.73 -1.04 11.69
C PHE A 1 19.62 -1.21 10.69
N ALA A 2 19.90 -0.93 9.41
CA ALA A 2 18.97 -1.14 8.33
C ALA A 2 19.07 -2.60 7.90
N LEU A 3 17.98 -3.35 8.01
CA LEU A 3 17.86 -4.66 7.39
C LEU A 3 17.35 -4.47 5.96
N LEU A 4 18.18 -4.84 5.01
CA LEU A 4 17.78 -5.03 3.61
C LEU A 4 17.09 -6.38 3.54
N ASP A 5 15.79 -6.41 3.22
CA ASP A 5 15.16 -7.62 2.74
C ASP A 5 15.42 -7.78 1.23
N ASP A 6 15.22 -8.98 0.69
CA ASP A 6 15.47 -9.32 -0.72
C ASP A 6 14.67 -8.45 -1.75
N ALA A 7 13.87 -7.51 -1.28
CA ALA A 7 13.10 -6.57 -2.09
C ALA A 7 13.63 -5.11 -2.03
N GLY A 8 14.70 -4.82 -1.28
CA GLY A 8 15.35 -3.51 -1.25
C GLY A 8 14.54 -2.38 -0.63
N LEU A 9 13.53 -2.70 0.21
CA LEU A 9 12.72 -1.72 0.91
C LEU A 9 13.35 -1.36 2.25
N HIS A 10 13.77 -0.10 2.39
CA HIS A 10 14.12 0.46 3.70
C HIS A 10 12.85 0.61 4.55
N HIS A 11 12.54 -0.38 5.37
CA HIS A 11 11.53 -0.26 6.40
C HIS A 11 12.04 0.64 7.52
N ARG A 12 11.66 1.91 7.50
CA ARG A 12 11.63 2.70 8.73
C ARG A 12 10.38 2.27 9.50
N LEU A 13 10.53 1.25 10.36
CA LEU A 13 9.54 1.01 11.41
C LEU A 13 9.51 2.26 12.28
N CYS A 14 8.47 3.08 12.15
CA CYS A 14 8.24 4.20 13.04
C CYS A 14 7.98 3.64 14.45
N HIS A 15 8.91 3.91 15.38
CA HIS A 15 8.91 3.65 16.81
C HIS A 15 9.17 2.21 17.26
N PRO A 16 10.47 1.83 17.47
CA PRO A 16 10.84 0.54 18.06
C PRO A 16 10.57 0.41 19.57
N ASN A 17 10.16 1.49 20.24
CA ASN A 17 9.87 1.51 21.69
C ASN A 17 8.54 2.21 21.96
N MET A 18 7.43 1.53 21.63
CA MET A 18 6.11 1.94 22.12
C MET A 18 5.94 1.40 23.54
N ASP A 19 5.52 2.28 24.45
CA ASP A 19 5.20 1.92 25.85
C ASP A 19 3.76 1.36 25.88
N LEU A 20 3.63 0.10 25.45
CA LEU A 20 2.32 -0.58 25.34
C LEU A 20 1.86 -1.03 26.73
N ASP A 21 0.59 -0.76 27.04
CA ASP A 21 -0.05 -1.19 28.28
C ASP A 21 -0.62 -2.62 28.17
N PHE A 22 0.26 -3.60 28.34
CA PHE A 22 -0.15 -5.01 28.40
C PHE A 22 -0.96 -5.35 29.68
N GLY A 23 -0.99 -4.45 30.68
CA GLY A 23 -1.65 -4.71 31.94
C GLY A 23 -3.18 -4.74 31.87
N LYS A 24 -3.78 -3.95 30.99
CA LYS A 24 -5.24 -3.83 30.86
C LYS A 24 -5.95 -5.12 30.46
N MET A 25 -5.30 -5.99 29.68
CA MET A 25 -5.88 -7.22 29.16
C MET A 25 -5.06 -8.47 29.51
N ASN A 26 -4.64 -8.59 30.77
CA ASN A 26 -3.92 -9.76 31.28
C ASN A 26 -2.66 -10.13 30.48
N GLY A 27 -1.87 -9.15 30.10
CA GLY A 27 -0.63 -9.35 29.36
C GLY A 27 -0.79 -9.37 27.85
N LEU A 28 -1.97 -9.04 27.32
CA LEU A 28 -2.24 -9.01 25.87
C LEU A 28 -2.69 -7.62 25.42
N VAL A 29 -2.42 -7.33 24.16
CA VAL A 29 -3.03 -6.22 23.42
C VAL A 29 -3.65 -6.75 22.12
N PRO A 30 -4.85 -6.28 21.71
CA PRO A 30 -5.39 -6.58 20.40
C PRO A 30 -4.56 -5.88 19.32
N ALA A 31 -4.37 -6.54 18.19
CA ALA A 31 -3.70 -6.02 17.01
C ALA A 31 -4.63 -6.11 15.81
N ILE A 32 -5.04 -4.97 15.30
CA ILE A 32 -5.83 -4.81 14.08
C ILE A 32 -4.85 -4.83 12.91
N ILE A 33 -5.04 -5.76 11.98
CA ILE A 33 -4.21 -5.89 10.80
C ILE A 33 -4.94 -5.29 9.61
N GLN A 34 -4.33 -4.30 8.99
CA GLN A 34 -4.87 -3.55 7.84
C GLN A 34 -3.93 -3.66 6.65
N ASP A 35 -4.48 -3.89 5.46
CA ASP A 35 -3.70 -3.82 4.23
C ASP A 35 -3.22 -2.38 3.98
N ASN A 36 -1.94 -2.22 3.65
CA ASN A 36 -1.33 -0.91 3.44
C ASN A 36 -1.87 -0.18 2.22
N TYR A 37 -2.27 -0.89 1.16
CA TYR A 37 -2.78 -0.32 -0.07
C TYR A 37 -4.30 -0.25 -0.11
N THR A 38 -4.97 -1.37 0.08
CA THR A 38 -6.45 -1.41 0.00
C THR A 38 -7.13 -0.72 1.18
N GLN A 39 -6.40 -0.54 2.30
CA GLN A 39 -6.91 -0.03 3.57
C GLN A 39 -7.99 -0.92 4.21
N LYS A 40 -8.20 -2.13 3.70
CA LYS A 40 -9.12 -3.10 4.30
C LYS A 40 -8.52 -3.69 5.57
N VAL A 41 -9.37 -3.88 6.58
CA VAL A 41 -9.02 -4.65 7.77
C VAL A 41 -9.02 -6.13 7.40
N LEU A 42 -7.90 -6.81 7.58
CA LEU A 42 -7.69 -8.20 7.16
C LEU A 42 -8.05 -9.20 8.24
N MET A 43 -7.67 -8.90 9.47
CA MET A 43 -7.93 -9.72 10.65
C MET A 43 -7.66 -8.93 11.93
N LEU A 44 -8.04 -9.55 13.07
CA LEU A 44 -7.61 -9.14 14.39
C LEU A 44 -6.97 -10.33 15.10
N GLY A 45 -5.87 -10.10 15.79
CA GLY A 45 -5.22 -11.07 16.65
C GLY A 45 -4.79 -10.42 17.96
N PHE A 46 -4.13 -11.20 18.83
CA PHE A 46 -3.62 -10.71 20.11
C PHE A 46 -2.13 -10.90 20.19
N MET A 47 -1.44 -9.93 20.81
CA MET A 47 -0.01 -9.99 21.06
C MET A 47 0.26 -9.84 22.56
N ASN A 48 1.15 -10.68 23.09
CA ASN A 48 1.87 -10.37 24.31
C ASN A 48 3.15 -9.59 23.95
N GLU A 49 3.91 -9.17 24.94
CA GLU A 49 5.15 -8.41 24.73
C GLU A 49 6.16 -9.17 23.85
N GLU A 50 6.29 -10.49 24.03
CA GLU A 50 7.19 -11.34 23.23
C GLU A 50 6.75 -11.41 21.75
N ALA A 51 5.44 -11.54 21.47
CA ALA A 51 4.89 -11.51 20.12
C ALA A 51 5.13 -10.17 19.43
N TYR A 52 4.93 -9.07 20.15
CA TYR A 52 5.21 -7.73 19.66
C TYR A 52 6.68 -7.56 19.29
N ASN A 53 7.60 -7.90 20.21
CA ASN A 53 9.03 -7.80 19.98
C ASN A 53 9.47 -8.63 18.77
N LYS A 54 8.96 -9.85 18.64
CA LYS A 54 9.25 -10.72 17.48
C LYS A 54 8.69 -10.13 16.17
N THR A 55 7.52 -9.50 16.21
CA THR A 55 6.96 -8.80 15.04
C THR A 55 7.87 -7.66 14.59
N VAL A 56 8.36 -6.85 15.52
CA VAL A 56 9.29 -5.74 15.25
C VAL A 56 10.63 -6.26 14.71
N GLU A 57 11.17 -7.30 15.30
CA GLU A 57 12.46 -7.89 14.93
C GLU A 57 12.43 -8.51 13.53
N THR A 58 11.38 -9.28 13.23
CA THR A 58 11.29 -10.06 11.97
C THR A 58 10.63 -9.33 10.82
N GLY A 59 9.89 -8.24 11.10
CA GLY A 59 9.04 -7.59 10.10
C GLY A 59 7.84 -8.42 9.67
N LYS A 60 7.55 -9.52 10.36
CA LYS A 60 6.42 -10.42 10.08
C LYS A 60 5.50 -10.49 11.29
N VAL A 61 4.19 -10.32 11.07
CA VAL A 61 3.22 -10.30 12.16
C VAL A 61 3.21 -11.62 12.91
N THR A 62 3.49 -11.55 14.21
CA THR A 62 3.47 -12.68 15.15
C THR A 62 2.45 -12.39 16.24
N PHE A 63 1.55 -13.34 16.49
CA PHE A 63 0.54 -13.28 17.52
C PHE A 63 0.86 -14.20 18.69
N PHE A 64 0.16 -14.00 19.80
CA PHE A 64 0.07 -14.96 20.87
C PHE A 64 -1.26 -15.73 20.79
N SER A 65 -1.18 -17.04 20.60
CA SER A 65 -2.35 -17.92 20.59
C SER A 65 -2.82 -18.20 22.00
N ARG A 66 -3.99 -17.66 22.38
CA ARG A 66 -4.59 -17.86 23.70
C ARG A 66 -5.01 -19.32 23.95
N THR A 67 -5.41 -20.05 22.90
CA THR A 67 -5.85 -21.44 23.01
C THR A 67 -4.67 -22.41 23.06
N LYS A 68 -3.60 -22.16 22.31
CA LYS A 68 -2.41 -23.01 22.24
C LYS A 68 -1.30 -22.54 23.17
N ASN A 69 -1.46 -21.40 23.83
CA ASN A 69 -0.50 -20.77 24.74
C ASN A 69 0.92 -20.70 24.16
N ARG A 70 1.03 -20.25 22.90
CA ARG A 70 2.31 -20.11 22.20
C ARG A 70 2.33 -18.91 21.23
N LEU A 71 3.50 -18.50 20.86
CA LEU A 71 3.68 -17.57 19.74
C LEU A 71 3.29 -18.25 18.43
N TRP A 72 2.72 -17.46 17.53
CA TRP A 72 2.30 -17.89 16.21
C TRP A 72 2.57 -16.79 15.18
N THR A 73 3.53 -17.02 14.28
CA THR A 73 3.78 -16.12 13.17
C THR A 73 2.77 -16.41 12.06
N LYS A 74 1.98 -15.43 11.68
CA LYS A 74 0.98 -15.57 10.62
C LYS A 74 1.69 -15.94 9.31
N GLY A 75 1.25 -17.04 8.71
CA GLY A 75 1.86 -17.58 7.49
C GLY A 75 2.94 -18.63 7.72
N GLU A 76 3.25 -19.02 8.97
CA GLU A 76 4.28 -20.03 9.27
C GLU A 76 4.02 -21.41 8.62
N GLU A 77 2.74 -21.75 8.38
CA GLU A 77 2.34 -23.00 7.71
C GLU A 77 1.98 -22.78 6.23
N SER A 78 1.31 -21.66 5.90
CA SER A 78 0.80 -21.40 4.54
C SER A 78 1.78 -20.69 3.62
N GLY A 79 2.83 -20.06 4.16
CA GLY A 79 3.69 -19.13 3.43
C GLY A 79 3.09 -17.72 3.23
N ASN A 80 1.81 -17.51 3.58
CA ASN A 80 1.13 -16.22 3.45
C ASN A 80 1.47 -15.31 4.63
N PHE A 81 2.71 -14.84 4.67
CA PHE A 81 3.17 -13.92 5.70
C PHE A 81 2.52 -12.54 5.57
N LEU A 82 2.42 -11.85 6.68
CA LEU A 82 2.01 -10.45 6.75
C LEU A 82 3.24 -9.60 7.00
N HIS A 83 3.75 -8.96 5.94
CA HIS A 83 4.94 -8.11 6.01
C HIS A 83 4.58 -6.74 6.56
N VAL A 84 5.17 -6.37 7.68
CA VAL A 84 4.88 -5.13 8.40
C VAL A 84 5.39 -3.93 7.60
N VAL A 85 4.51 -2.95 7.40
CA VAL A 85 4.84 -1.64 6.82
C VAL A 85 4.94 -0.58 7.91
N SER A 86 3.96 -0.56 8.84
CA SER A 86 3.98 0.36 9.98
C SER A 86 3.21 -0.22 11.16
N ILE A 87 3.57 0.21 12.35
CA ILE A 87 2.88 -0.12 13.61
C ILE A 87 2.55 1.18 14.32
N ALA A 88 1.32 1.32 14.79
CA ALA A 88 0.87 2.44 15.61
C ALA A 88 0.08 1.90 16.81
N ALA A 89 0.26 2.51 17.97
CA ALA A 89 -0.60 2.31 19.12
C ALA A 89 -1.74 3.33 19.10
N ASP A 90 -2.85 3.01 19.73
CA ASP A 90 -3.95 3.95 19.95
C ASP A 90 -3.61 4.97 21.06
N CYS A 91 -4.58 5.82 21.41
CA CYS A 91 -4.35 6.97 22.30
C CYS A 91 -4.01 6.60 23.75
N ASP A 92 -4.32 5.41 24.22
CA ASP A 92 -4.04 4.91 25.55
C ASP A 92 -3.15 3.65 25.57
N ASN A 93 -2.48 3.38 24.44
CA ASN A 93 -1.44 2.39 24.26
C ASN A 93 -1.84 0.94 24.57
N ASP A 94 -3.11 0.59 24.40
CA ASP A 94 -3.61 -0.76 24.67
C ASP A 94 -4.11 -1.51 23.44
N THR A 95 -4.06 -0.88 22.25
CA THR A 95 -4.46 -1.47 20.96
C THR A 95 -3.45 -1.11 19.87
N LEU A 96 -3.13 -2.06 18.99
CA LEU A 96 -2.23 -1.86 17.85
C LEU A 96 -2.99 -1.80 16.53
N LEU A 97 -2.63 -0.85 15.68
CA LEU A 97 -2.92 -0.85 14.26
C LEU A 97 -1.64 -1.19 13.50
N ILE A 98 -1.62 -2.32 12.82
CA ILE A 98 -0.47 -2.78 12.04
C ILE A 98 -0.86 -2.79 10.56
N LYS A 99 -0.21 -1.93 9.77
CA LYS A 99 -0.34 -1.94 8.32
C LYS A 99 0.65 -2.91 7.72
N VAL A 100 0.17 -3.74 6.79
CA VAL A 100 0.93 -4.84 6.22
C VAL A 100 0.79 -4.90 4.70
N ASN A 101 1.77 -5.54 4.06
CA ASN A 101 1.64 -6.08 2.72
C ASN A 101 1.49 -7.61 2.84
N PRO A 102 0.28 -8.17 2.63
CA PRO A 102 0.06 -9.60 2.74
C PRO A 102 0.66 -10.34 1.53
N ALA A 103 1.35 -11.46 1.77
CA ALA A 103 1.88 -12.30 0.71
C ALA A 103 0.81 -13.14 -0.01
N GLY A 104 -0.39 -13.23 0.54
CA GLY A 104 -1.52 -13.99 -0.01
C GLY A 104 -2.73 -13.95 0.93
N PRO A 105 -3.74 -14.81 0.70
CA PRO A 105 -4.94 -14.88 1.51
C PRO A 105 -4.65 -14.99 3.00
N VAL A 106 -5.35 -14.20 3.82
CA VAL A 106 -5.06 -14.08 5.25
C VAL A 106 -5.80 -15.11 6.09
N CYS A 107 -7.05 -15.42 5.72
CA CYS A 107 -7.86 -16.37 6.48
C CYS A 107 -7.40 -17.81 6.27
N HIS A 108 -7.49 -18.64 7.32
CA HIS A 108 -7.21 -20.08 7.23
C HIS A 108 -8.17 -20.84 6.29
N THR A 109 -9.33 -20.25 5.96
CA THR A 109 -10.29 -20.79 4.98
C THR A 109 -9.87 -20.53 3.53
N GLY A 110 -8.80 -19.78 3.28
CA GLY A 110 -8.36 -19.35 1.96
C GLY A 110 -9.00 -18.03 1.50
N ALA A 111 -9.84 -17.40 2.31
CA ALA A 111 -10.35 -16.06 2.03
C ALA A 111 -9.29 -14.98 2.28
N ASP A 112 -9.37 -13.86 1.54
CA ASP A 112 -8.41 -12.77 1.65
C ASP A 112 -8.46 -12.08 3.02
N THR A 113 -9.65 -12.03 3.63
CA THR A 113 -9.87 -11.46 4.97
C THR A 113 -10.61 -12.43 5.87
N CYS A 114 -10.52 -12.26 7.18
CA CYS A 114 -11.29 -13.06 8.14
C CYS A 114 -12.80 -12.78 8.09
N TRP A 115 -13.24 -11.77 7.35
CA TRP A 115 -14.65 -11.41 7.13
C TRP A 115 -15.22 -11.96 5.83
N GLY A 116 -14.41 -12.74 5.06
CA GLY A 116 -14.84 -13.29 3.78
C GLY A 116 -14.86 -12.29 2.63
N GLU A 117 -14.36 -11.08 2.83
CA GLU A 117 -14.26 -10.06 1.80
C GLU A 117 -13.02 -10.26 0.94
N LYS A 118 -13.11 -9.90 -0.34
CA LYS A 118 -11.92 -9.76 -1.19
C LYS A 118 -11.08 -8.58 -0.75
N ASN A 119 -9.76 -8.74 -0.76
CA ASN A 119 -8.80 -7.67 -0.47
C ASN A 119 -8.47 -6.89 -1.74
N GLU A 120 -9.50 -6.32 -2.36
CA GLU A 120 -9.41 -5.53 -3.59
C GLU A 120 -10.06 -4.16 -3.36
N GLN A 121 -9.42 -3.12 -3.86
CA GLN A 121 -9.97 -1.77 -3.92
C GLN A 121 -9.30 -1.04 -5.09
N ASP A 122 -9.91 -1.13 -6.27
CA ASP A 122 -9.32 -0.73 -7.55
C ASP A 122 -8.74 0.68 -7.56
N ILE A 123 -9.45 1.65 -6.98
CA ILE A 123 -8.96 3.03 -6.94
C ILE A 123 -7.66 3.18 -6.13
N MET A 124 -7.45 2.35 -5.12
CA MET A 124 -6.23 2.38 -4.30
C MET A 124 -5.00 1.82 -5.04
N PHE A 125 -5.21 1.07 -6.12
CA PHE A 125 -4.12 0.62 -7.00
C PHE A 125 -3.34 1.80 -7.59
N LEU A 126 -3.95 2.96 -7.76
CA LEU A 126 -3.23 4.16 -8.22
C LEU A 126 -2.10 4.58 -7.26
N LYS A 127 -2.30 4.38 -5.97
CA LYS A 127 -1.24 4.63 -4.98
C LYS A 127 -0.11 3.59 -5.09
N GLU A 128 -0.45 2.32 -5.24
CA GLU A 128 0.53 1.24 -5.46
C GLU A 128 1.34 1.48 -6.74
N LEU A 129 0.66 1.84 -7.83
CA LEU A 129 1.29 2.20 -9.10
C LEU A 129 2.23 3.41 -8.94
N GLN A 130 1.82 4.44 -8.20
CA GLN A 130 2.67 5.59 -7.90
C GLN A 130 3.95 5.15 -7.16
N ASP A 131 3.82 4.35 -6.10
CA ASP A 131 4.96 3.88 -5.33
C ASP A 131 5.91 3.02 -6.20
N PHE A 132 5.35 2.21 -7.10
CA PHE A 132 6.12 1.44 -8.08
C PHE A 132 6.88 2.35 -9.06
N ILE A 133 6.24 3.40 -9.59
CA ILE A 133 6.87 4.34 -10.52
C ILE A 133 7.96 5.16 -9.82
N ASP A 134 7.75 5.59 -8.57
CA ASP A 134 8.76 6.26 -7.76
C ASP A 134 10.00 5.37 -7.59
N LYS A 135 9.81 4.10 -7.26
CA LYS A 135 10.90 3.13 -7.15
C LYS A 135 11.65 2.96 -8.48
N ARG A 136 10.94 2.91 -9.61
CA ARG A 136 11.56 2.86 -10.95
C ARG A 136 12.36 4.10 -11.27
N HIS A 137 11.92 5.27 -10.80
CA HIS A 137 12.65 6.53 -10.96
C HIS A 137 13.95 6.57 -10.12
N GLU A 138 13.90 6.01 -8.90
CA GLU A 138 15.09 5.94 -8.04
C GLU A 138 16.12 4.92 -8.51
N GLU A 139 15.67 3.70 -8.86
CA GLU A 139 16.56 2.58 -9.19
C GLU A 139 17.03 2.58 -10.66
N MET A 140 16.24 3.15 -11.57
CA MET A 140 16.51 3.24 -13.00
C MET A 140 16.95 1.91 -13.65
N PRO A 141 16.25 0.78 -13.46
CA PRO A 141 16.66 -0.52 -14.00
C PRO A 141 16.68 -0.52 -15.53
N GLU A 142 17.73 -1.11 -16.14
CA GLU A 142 18.01 -0.99 -17.58
C GLU A 142 16.89 -1.52 -18.49
N LYS A 143 16.21 -2.59 -18.10
CA LYS A 143 15.18 -3.27 -18.92
C LYS A 143 13.75 -2.83 -18.55
N SER A 144 13.55 -1.58 -18.20
CA SER A 144 12.24 -1.04 -17.80
C SER A 144 11.77 0.00 -18.79
N TYR A 145 10.53 -0.15 -19.27
CA TYR A 145 9.85 0.86 -20.08
C TYR A 145 9.75 2.20 -19.34
N THR A 146 9.36 2.16 -18.07
CA THR A 146 9.28 3.36 -17.21
C THR A 146 10.63 4.08 -17.14
N THR A 147 11.73 3.33 -16.98
CA THR A 147 13.08 3.89 -17.00
C THR A 147 13.40 4.55 -18.33
N SER A 148 12.99 3.95 -19.47
CA SER A 148 13.22 4.55 -20.79
C SER A 148 12.49 5.89 -20.94
N LEU A 149 11.30 6.03 -20.36
CA LEU A 149 10.56 7.30 -20.33
C LEU A 149 11.31 8.36 -19.53
N PHE A 150 11.79 8.05 -18.32
CA PHE A 150 12.58 8.98 -17.53
C PHE A 150 13.86 9.42 -18.25
N LYS A 151 14.58 8.49 -18.87
CA LYS A 151 15.79 8.79 -19.67
C LYS A 151 15.51 9.67 -20.89
N SER A 152 14.31 9.61 -21.45
CA SER A 152 13.92 10.41 -22.63
C SER A 152 13.67 11.89 -22.32
N GLY A 153 13.56 12.25 -21.04
CA GLY A 153 13.37 13.62 -20.57
C GLY A 153 11.94 14.13 -20.59
N VAL A 154 11.73 15.28 -19.93
CA VAL A 154 10.40 15.85 -19.65
C VAL A 154 9.59 16.10 -20.92
N ASN A 155 10.22 16.61 -22.01
CA ASN A 155 9.51 16.90 -23.25
C ASN A 155 8.89 15.66 -23.88
N LYS A 156 9.60 14.52 -23.84
CA LYS A 156 9.06 13.25 -24.37
C LYS A 156 7.98 12.67 -23.48
N MET A 157 8.13 12.76 -22.15
CA MET A 157 7.07 12.33 -21.22
C MET A 157 5.81 13.18 -21.38
N ALA A 158 5.95 14.52 -21.54
CA ALA A 158 4.83 15.41 -21.80
C ALA A 158 4.17 15.14 -23.16
N GLN A 159 4.96 14.84 -24.19
CA GLN A 159 4.45 14.42 -25.50
C GLN A 159 3.58 13.17 -25.36
N LYS A 160 4.03 12.15 -24.60
CA LYS A 160 3.26 10.92 -24.36
C LYS A 160 1.91 11.21 -23.69
N VAL A 161 1.87 12.07 -22.69
CA VAL A 161 0.60 12.49 -22.07
C VAL A 161 -0.35 13.11 -23.12
N GLY A 162 0.17 13.94 -24.03
CA GLY A 162 -0.63 14.52 -25.10
C GLY A 162 -1.15 13.47 -26.09
N GLU A 163 -0.31 12.52 -26.49
CA GLU A 163 -0.68 11.41 -27.39
C GLU A 163 -1.82 10.60 -26.78
N GLU A 164 -1.67 10.11 -25.55
CA GLU A 164 -2.70 9.29 -24.87
C GLU A 164 -4.00 10.07 -24.59
N ALA A 165 -3.90 11.38 -24.34
CA ALA A 165 -5.08 12.24 -24.21
C ALA A 165 -5.86 12.32 -25.53
N VAL A 166 -5.18 12.48 -26.67
CA VAL A 166 -5.82 12.50 -27.98
C VAL A 166 -6.44 11.13 -28.30
N GLU A 167 -5.74 10.02 -28.03
CA GLU A 167 -6.27 8.68 -28.24
C GLU A 167 -7.51 8.41 -27.39
N THR A 168 -7.49 8.83 -26.11
CA THR A 168 -8.68 8.79 -25.23
C THR A 168 -9.88 9.55 -25.84
N ILE A 169 -9.65 10.75 -26.39
CA ILE A 169 -10.69 11.57 -27.03
C ILE A 169 -11.24 10.86 -28.28
N ILE A 170 -10.38 10.29 -29.11
CA ILE A 170 -10.77 9.56 -30.31
C ILE A 170 -11.68 8.38 -29.94
N GLU A 171 -11.29 7.59 -28.98
CA GLU A 171 -12.06 6.42 -28.53
C GLU A 171 -13.40 6.85 -27.87
N ALA A 172 -13.42 7.94 -27.13
CA ALA A 172 -14.67 8.49 -26.57
C ALA A 172 -15.66 8.94 -27.65
N CYS A 173 -15.17 9.45 -28.79
CA CYS A 173 -16.01 9.97 -29.86
C CYS A 173 -16.46 8.88 -30.85
N ASN A 174 -15.59 7.95 -31.20
CA ASN A 174 -15.79 7.03 -32.32
C ASN A 174 -15.34 5.59 -32.06
N GLY A 175 -14.85 5.28 -30.85
CA GLY A 175 -14.34 3.97 -30.48
C GLY A 175 -15.32 3.10 -29.71
N THR A 176 -14.79 2.19 -28.90
CA THR A 176 -15.53 1.29 -28.01
C THR A 176 -15.27 1.61 -26.56
N ASP A 177 -16.15 1.17 -25.65
CA ASP A 177 -16.00 1.39 -24.22
C ASP A 177 -14.70 0.76 -23.68
N GLU A 178 -14.34 -0.44 -24.17
CA GLU A 178 -13.11 -1.13 -23.78
C GLU A 178 -11.86 -0.33 -24.19
N ARG A 179 -11.86 0.23 -25.42
CA ARG A 179 -10.75 1.04 -25.90
C ARG A 179 -10.66 2.38 -25.16
N LEU A 180 -11.79 3.01 -24.86
CA LEU A 180 -11.81 4.23 -24.07
C LEU A 180 -11.17 4.02 -22.70
N ILE A 181 -11.50 2.93 -22.00
CA ILE A 181 -10.91 2.60 -20.71
C ILE A 181 -9.41 2.30 -20.84
N TYR A 182 -9.02 1.58 -21.91
CA TYR A 182 -7.62 1.26 -22.18
C TYR A 182 -6.77 2.52 -22.36
N GLU A 183 -7.16 3.41 -23.28
CA GLU A 183 -6.41 4.66 -23.55
C GLU A 183 -6.46 5.64 -22.35
N GLY A 184 -7.59 5.67 -21.64
CA GLY A 184 -7.70 6.44 -20.39
C GLY A 184 -6.74 5.95 -19.30
N ALA A 185 -6.52 4.64 -19.22
CA ALA A 185 -5.54 4.05 -18.30
C ALA A 185 -4.10 4.40 -18.70
N ASP A 186 -3.77 4.36 -20.00
CA ASP A 186 -2.47 4.76 -20.52
C ASP A 186 -2.20 6.26 -20.30
N LEU A 187 -3.21 7.11 -20.49
CA LEU A 187 -3.13 8.53 -20.15
C LEU A 187 -2.78 8.74 -18.67
N LEU A 188 -3.46 8.04 -17.78
CA LEU A 188 -3.23 8.14 -16.34
C LEU A 188 -1.83 7.65 -15.96
N TYR A 189 -1.36 6.53 -16.53
CA TYR A 189 -0.02 6.02 -16.35
C TYR A 189 1.05 7.03 -16.76
N HIS A 190 0.97 7.58 -17.98
CA HIS A 190 1.93 8.57 -18.46
C HIS A 190 1.89 9.88 -17.68
N LEU A 191 0.71 10.28 -17.18
CA LEU A 191 0.57 11.43 -16.29
C LEU A 191 1.32 11.21 -14.96
N ILE A 192 1.19 10.02 -14.36
CA ILE A 192 1.92 9.67 -13.12
C ILE A 192 3.43 9.69 -13.37
N VAL A 193 3.93 9.14 -14.48
CA VAL A 193 5.35 9.19 -14.84
C VAL A 193 5.85 10.64 -14.97
N LEU A 194 5.09 11.50 -15.65
CA LEU A 194 5.43 12.91 -15.79
C LEU A 194 5.47 13.63 -14.43
N LEU A 195 4.46 13.41 -13.58
CA LEU A 195 4.40 13.98 -12.23
C LEU A 195 5.62 13.56 -11.40
N THR A 196 5.94 12.26 -11.38
CA THR A 196 7.08 11.71 -10.67
C THR A 196 8.39 12.36 -11.12
N SER A 197 8.59 12.58 -12.42
CA SER A 197 9.77 13.26 -12.96
C SER A 197 9.93 14.70 -12.47
N LYS A 198 8.84 15.32 -11.99
CA LYS A 198 8.78 16.68 -11.44
C LYS A 198 8.76 16.70 -9.91
N GLY A 199 8.86 15.53 -9.25
CA GLY A 199 8.81 15.39 -7.79
C GLY A 199 7.41 15.44 -7.19
N TYR A 200 6.37 15.24 -8.00
CA TYR A 200 4.98 15.18 -7.55
C TYR A 200 4.41 13.77 -7.65
N ARG A 201 3.29 13.54 -6.94
CA ARG A 201 2.58 12.28 -6.89
C ARG A 201 1.13 12.45 -7.31
N ILE A 202 0.46 11.34 -7.63
CA ILE A 202 -0.97 11.36 -7.97
C ILE A 202 -1.83 11.90 -6.80
N GLU A 203 -1.40 11.67 -5.55
CA GLU A 203 -2.07 12.20 -4.36
C GLU A 203 -2.04 13.74 -4.31
N ASP A 204 -1.07 14.40 -4.94
CA ASP A 204 -1.03 15.87 -5.01
C ASP A 204 -2.18 16.41 -5.86
N LEU A 205 -2.50 15.73 -6.97
CA LEU A 205 -3.67 16.07 -7.79
C LEU A 205 -4.99 15.84 -7.04
N ALA A 206 -5.08 14.73 -6.31
CA ALA A 206 -6.26 14.44 -5.50
C ALA A 206 -6.47 15.50 -4.41
N ARG A 207 -5.38 15.96 -3.78
CA ARG A 207 -5.40 17.04 -2.78
C ARG A 207 -5.86 18.35 -3.39
N GLU A 208 -5.29 18.74 -4.53
CA GLU A 208 -5.70 19.96 -5.26
C GLU A 208 -7.19 19.94 -5.63
N LEU A 209 -7.69 18.81 -6.15
CA LEU A 209 -9.10 18.66 -6.45
C LEU A 209 -9.97 18.78 -5.19
N LYS A 210 -9.56 18.16 -4.08
CA LYS A 210 -10.26 18.25 -2.80
C LYS A 210 -10.32 19.68 -2.29
N GLU A 211 -9.22 20.43 -2.34
CA GLU A 211 -9.16 21.82 -1.91
C GLU A 211 -10.09 22.72 -2.73
N ARG A 212 -10.10 22.57 -4.06
CA ARG A 212 -11.02 23.29 -4.94
C ARG A 212 -12.49 23.01 -4.66
N HIS A 213 -12.82 21.85 -4.10
CA HIS A 213 -14.20 21.41 -3.88
C HIS A 213 -14.64 21.45 -2.40
N SER A 214 -13.76 21.88 -1.47
CA SER A 214 -14.02 21.82 -0.03
C SER A 214 -15.15 22.74 0.43
N GLU A 215 -15.38 23.88 -0.23
CA GLU A 215 -16.35 24.90 0.22
C GLU A 215 -17.53 25.11 -0.75
N ASN A 216 -17.41 24.73 -2.01
CA ASN A 216 -18.42 25.04 -3.02
C ASN A 216 -18.47 23.99 -4.15
N TRP A 217 -18.79 22.75 -3.81
CA TRP A 217 -19.00 21.69 -4.80
C TRP A 217 -19.96 22.04 -5.96
N LYS A 218 -20.78 23.09 -5.79
CA LYS A 218 -21.80 23.52 -6.75
C LYS A 218 -21.33 24.53 -7.79
N LYS A 219 -20.04 24.87 -7.87
CA LYS A 219 -19.55 25.96 -8.74
C LYS A 219 -18.79 25.50 -9.98
N HIS A 220 -18.86 24.23 -10.34
CA HIS A 220 -18.24 23.74 -11.57
C HIS A 220 -19.25 23.02 -12.44
#